data_1b3f4334f027c99fbd9a545bd603bd18
#
_entry.id   1b3f4334f027c99fbd9a545bd603bd18
#
_cell.length_a   1.000
_cell.length_b   1.000
_cell.length_c   1.000
_cell.angle_alpha   90.00
_cell.angle_beta   90.00
_cell.angle_gamma   90.00
#
_symmetry.space_group_name_H-M   'P 1'
#
loop_
_entity.id
_entity.type
_entity.pdbx_description
1 polymer ?
#
loop_
_entity_poly.entity_id
_entity_poly.type
_entity_poly.pdbx_seq_one_letter_code
_entity_poly.pdbx_strand_id
1 'polypeptide(L)'
;MEINLPRLDQFRNDPASVGWTGGPVQLVRRRSGGGAVFHDEGNVNFSVICPPAVFDRNKHAEMIVRALSSLGKPNTRVNERHDIVMDIPNDPIGTYKISGSAYKLTRLRSLHHGTCLLHSPNLKNISGMLRSPAEPYIKTRGVDSVRSPVRNVGIENAAFEAAVLEEFARMYGEAQVREEVSDKMLELDAISKGYSELQSRDWIYGQTPKFTFSTYPYAEDPRERPQLDFDVSHAL
;
A
#
# COMPACT_ATOMS: atom_id res chain seq x y z
N MET A 1 -12.99 0.40 -8.77
CA MET A 1 -11.61 -0.04 -9.10
C MET A 1 -10.67 1.13 -8.93
N GLU A 2 -9.69 1.02 -8.03
CA GLU A 2 -8.82 2.16 -7.66
C GLU A 2 -7.65 2.37 -8.63
N ILE A 3 -7.28 1.36 -9.43
CA ILE A 3 -6.10 1.41 -10.30
C ILE A 3 -6.47 1.92 -11.68
N ASN A 4 -5.71 2.89 -12.16
CA ASN A 4 -5.80 3.42 -13.51
C ASN A 4 -5.01 2.53 -14.49
N LEU A 5 -5.65 1.50 -15.04
CA LEU A 5 -5.00 0.55 -15.94
C LEU A 5 -4.44 1.20 -17.22
N PRO A 6 -5.16 2.10 -17.93
CA PRO A 6 -4.60 2.81 -19.08
C PRO A 6 -3.33 3.59 -18.74
N ARG A 7 -3.30 4.24 -17.56
CA ARG A 7 -2.10 4.94 -17.09
C ARG A 7 -0.98 3.98 -16.75
N LEU A 8 -1.30 2.84 -16.15
CA LEU A 8 -0.32 1.78 -15.86
C LEU A 8 0.36 1.27 -17.14
N ASP A 9 -0.39 1.11 -18.23
CA ASP A 9 0.17 0.70 -19.52
C ASP A 9 1.10 1.75 -20.11
N GLN A 10 0.83 3.05 -19.93
CA GLN A 10 1.78 4.11 -20.30
C GLN A 10 3.10 3.99 -19.53
N PHE A 11 3.05 3.74 -18.22
CA PHE A 11 4.26 3.52 -17.42
C PHE A 11 5.06 2.29 -17.84
N ARG A 12 4.39 1.27 -18.37
CA ARG A 12 5.04 0.04 -18.86
C ARG A 12 5.67 0.21 -20.24
N ASN A 13 4.98 0.90 -21.14
CA ASN A 13 5.34 0.98 -22.55
C ASN A 13 6.19 2.20 -22.89
N ASP A 14 6.00 3.32 -22.17
CA ASP A 14 6.74 4.56 -22.36
C ASP A 14 6.95 5.29 -21.02
N PRO A 15 7.78 4.73 -20.13
CA PRO A 15 8.01 5.28 -18.79
C PRO A 15 8.61 6.69 -18.83
N ALA A 16 9.42 7.02 -19.83
CA ALA A 16 10.08 8.30 -19.92
C ALA A 16 9.08 9.46 -20.16
N SER A 17 8.03 9.24 -20.97
CA SER A 17 7.01 10.25 -21.27
C SER A 17 6.21 10.69 -20.03
N VAL A 18 6.14 9.84 -19.02
CA VAL A 18 5.42 10.09 -17.77
C VAL A 18 6.34 10.44 -16.60
N GLY A 19 7.65 10.59 -16.86
CA GLY A 19 8.65 10.92 -15.84
C GLY A 19 8.81 9.82 -14.79
N TRP A 20 8.65 8.56 -15.19
CA TRP A 20 8.86 7.40 -14.32
C TRP A 20 10.35 7.12 -14.16
N THR A 21 10.76 6.88 -12.91
CA THR A 21 12.10 6.42 -12.57
C THR A 21 12.00 5.07 -11.86
N GLY A 22 12.62 4.04 -12.41
CA GLY A 22 12.60 2.68 -11.88
C GLY A 22 12.42 1.62 -12.96
N GLY A 23 12.32 0.37 -12.53
CA GLY A 23 12.10 -0.77 -13.40
C GLY A 23 10.66 -0.91 -13.91
N PRO A 24 10.32 -2.03 -14.57
CA PRO A 24 8.98 -2.28 -15.08
C PRO A 24 7.92 -2.26 -13.97
N VAL A 25 6.83 -1.55 -14.20
CA VAL A 25 5.72 -1.47 -13.23
C VAL A 25 4.93 -2.77 -13.23
N GLN A 26 4.79 -3.37 -12.06
CA GLN A 26 4.06 -4.62 -11.86
C GLN A 26 2.71 -4.36 -11.17
N LEU A 27 1.69 -5.10 -11.56
CA LEU A 27 0.42 -5.16 -10.87
C LEU A 27 0.36 -6.44 -10.05
N VAL A 28 0.30 -6.28 -8.73
CA VAL A 28 0.26 -7.40 -7.79
C VAL A 28 -0.97 -7.29 -6.90
N ARG A 29 -1.66 -8.40 -6.69
CA ARG A 29 -2.74 -8.50 -5.70
C ARG A 29 -2.27 -9.25 -4.47
N ARG A 30 -2.20 -8.56 -3.33
CA ARG A 30 -1.86 -9.18 -2.04
C ARG A 30 -3.05 -9.97 -1.44
N ARG A 31 -2.78 -10.86 -0.51
CA ARG A 31 -3.81 -11.64 0.22
C ARG A 31 -4.42 -10.91 1.42
N SER A 32 -3.85 -9.81 1.85
CA SER A 32 -4.34 -9.01 2.97
C SER A 32 -5.34 -7.95 2.51
N GLY A 33 -6.02 -7.31 3.47
CA GLY A 33 -7.02 -6.29 3.22
C GLY A 33 -6.44 -4.90 2.90
N GLY A 34 -7.34 -3.93 2.77
CA GLY A 34 -7.04 -2.52 2.45
C GLY A 34 -7.17 -2.20 0.96
N GLY A 35 -7.13 -0.92 0.63
CA GLY A 35 -7.21 -0.40 -0.73
C GLY A 35 -5.95 -0.63 -1.55
N ALA A 36 -5.95 -0.14 -2.79
CA ALA A 36 -4.77 -0.18 -3.65
C ALA A 36 -3.67 0.77 -3.12
N VAL A 37 -2.44 0.34 -3.28
CA VAL A 37 -1.25 1.10 -2.88
C VAL A 37 -0.24 1.11 -4.02
N PHE A 38 0.60 2.11 -4.01
CA PHE A 38 1.75 2.22 -4.89
C PHE A 38 3.02 2.03 -4.06
N HIS A 39 3.95 1.26 -4.58
CA HIS A 39 5.27 1.06 -4.00
C HIS A 39 6.34 1.19 -5.06
N ASP A 40 7.44 1.81 -4.71
CA ASP A 40 8.72 1.73 -5.39
C ASP A 40 9.83 1.45 -4.37
N GLU A 41 11.07 1.49 -4.78
CA GLU A 41 12.21 1.20 -3.91
C GLU A 41 12.40 2.21 -2.77
N GLY A 42 11.76 3.37 -2.85
CA GLY A 42 11.74 4.38 -1.78
C GLY A 42 10.68 4.15 -0.70
N ASN A 43 10.04 2.97 -0.70
CA ASN A 43 9.05 2.58 0.30
C ASN A 43 9.42 1.25 0.95
N VAL A 44 9.38 1.19 2.28
CA VAL A 44 9.54 -0.05 3.03
C VAL A 44 8.20 -0.52 3.58
N ASN A 45 7.93 -1.82 3.46
CA ASN A 45 6.79 -2.48 4.05
C ASN A 45 7.20 -3.23 5.31
N PHE A 46 6.41 -3.13 6.35
CA PHE A 46 6.54 -3.96 7.55
C PHE A 46 5.30 -4.81 7.77
N SER A 47 5.48 -5.97 8.39
CA SER A 47 4.40 -6.92 8.64
C SER A 47 4.64 -7.65 9.95
N VAL A 48 3.66 -7.63 10.84
CA VAL A 48 3.70 -8.32 12.14
C VAL A 48 2.55 -9.29 12.23
N ILE A 49 2.86 -10.56 12.53
CA ILE A 49 1.88 -11.61 12.80
C ILE A 49 1.91 -11.92 14.27
N CYS A 50 0.76 -11.86 14.93
CA CYS A 50 0.64 -12.09 16.37
C CYS A 50 -0.64 -12.89 16.69
N PRO A 51 -0.76 -13.45 17.91
CA PRO A 51 -2.03 -14.01 18.39
C PRO A 51 -3.14 -12.95 18.43
N PRO A 52 -4.41 -13.29 18.16
CA PRO A 52 -5.52 -12.32 18.17
C PRO A 52 -5.70 -11.58 19.50
N ALA A 53 -5.41 -12.24 20.62
CA ALA A 53 -5.57 -11.67 21.94
C ALA A 53 -4.64 -10.48 22.25
N VAL A 54 -3.52 -10.35 21.51
CA VAL A 54 -2.54 -9.25 21.72
C VAL A 54 -2.53 -8.26 20.55
N PHE A 55 -3.49 -8.41 19.64
CA PHE A 55 -3.61 -7.51 18.50
C PHE A 55 -4.18 -6.16 18.94
N ASP A 56 -3.50 -5.10 18.55
CA ASP A 56 -3.93 -3.73 18.65
C ASP A 56 -3.55 -2.96 17.39
N ARG A 57 -4.42 -2.07 16.91
CA ARG A 57 -4.21 -1.32 15.66
C ARG A 57 -3.07 -0.32 15.72
N ASN A 58 -2.84 0.26 16.89
CA ASN A 58 -1.84 1.31 17.06
C ASN A 58 -0.49 0.74 17.49
N LYS A 59 -0.47 -0.38 18.18
CA LYS A 59 0.73 -0.94 18.82
C LYS A 59 1.96 -0.97 17.91
N HIS A 60 1.81 -1.47 16.68
CA HIS A 60 2.92 -1.56 15.74
C HIS A 60 3.09 -0.26 14.94
N ALA A 61 2.06 0.54 14.75
CA ALA A 61 2.20 1.89 14.19
C ALA A 61 3.00 2.79 15.13
N GLU A 62 2.76 2.72 16.43
CA GLU A 62 3.52 3.43 17.45
C GLU A 62 4.98 2.94 17.56
N MET A 63 5.23 1.65 17.34
CA MET A 63 6.58 1.11 17.21
C MET A 63 7.34 1.79 16.05
N ILE A 64 6.69 1.94 14.91
CA ILE A 64 7.27 2.64 13.75
C ILE A 64 7.51 4.14 14.07
N VAL A 65 6.58 4.79 14.76
CA VAL A 65 6.76 6.19 15.19
C VAL A 65 7.99 6.34 16.09
N ARG A 66 8.21 5.42 17.04
CA ARG A 66 9.41 5.43 17.89
C ARG A 66 10.69 5.23 17.08
N ALA A 67 10.69 4.29 16.12
CA ALA A 67 11.81 4.08 15.21
C ALA A 67 12.11 5.35 14.38
N LEU A 68 11.08 6.02 13.87
CA LEU A 68 11.25 7.28 13.14
C LEU A 68 11.78 8.39 14.05
N SER A 69 11.31 8.46 15.29
CA SER A 69 11.76 9.43 16.26
C SER A 69 13.27 9.24 16.60
N SER A 70 13.73 8.00 16.76
CA SER A 70 15.16 7.71 17.00
C SER A 70 16.04 8.11 15.80
N LEU A 71 15.48 8.16 14.59
CA LEU A 71 16.14 8.62 13.38
C LEU A 71 15.97 10.15 13.11
N GLY A 72 15.60 10.92 14.14
CA GLY A 72 15.50 12.36 14.04
C GLY A 72 14.22 12.88 13.40
N LYS A 73 13.14 12.08 13.40
CA LYS A 73 11.80 12.48 12.91
C LYS A 73 10.76 12.50 14.05
N PRO A 74 10.97 13.33 15.11
CA PRO A 74 10.07 13.35 16.27
C PRO A 74 8.68 13.95 15.97
N ASN A 75 8.51 14.59 14.83
CA ASN A 75 7.26 15.18 14.35
C ASN A 75 6.34 14.16 13.65
N THR A 76 6.55 12.88 13.89
CA THR A 76 5.70 11.79 13.40
C THR A 76 4.80 11.27 14.51
N ARG A 77 3.57 10.89 14.17
CA ARG A 77 2.58 10.34 15.10
C ARG A 77 1.56 9.45 14.41
N VAL A 78 0.87 8.65 15.19
CA VAL A 78 -0.33 7.92 14.72
C VAL A 78 -1.54 8.87 14.81
N ASN A 79 -2.34 8.95 13.76
CA ASN A 79 -3.56 9.76 13.74
C ASN A 79 -4.80 8.93 14.14
N GLU A 80 -5.97 9.56 14.19
CA GLU A 80 -7.26 8.93 14.55
C GLU A 80 -7.69 7.80 13.60
N ARG A 81 -7.11 7.75 12.40
CA ARG A 81 -7.37 6.73 11.39
C ARG A 81 -6.37 5.58 11.41
N HIS A 82 -5.49 5.55 12.39
CA HIS A 82 -4.40 4.59 12.52
C HIS A 82 -3.36 4.68 11.40
N ASP A 83 -3.29 5.81 10.68
CA ASP A 83 -2.23 6.11 9.74
C ASP A 83 -1.06 6.79 10.48
N ILE A 84 0.18 6.61 10.01
CA ILE A 84 1.30 7.41 10.50
C ILE A 84 1.40 8.66 9.64
N VAL A 85 1.43 9.80 10.31
CA VAL A 85 1.52 11.11 9.70
C VAL A 85 2.74 11.86 10.21
N MET A 86 3.21 12.82 9.43
CA MET A 86 4.30 13.73 9.76
C MET A 86 3.79 15.16 9.70
N ASP A 87 3.93 15.88 10.82
CA ASP A 87 3.56 17.29 10.92
C ASP A 87 4.73 18.18 10.50
N ILE A 88 4.49 19.12 9.59
CA ILE A 88 5.49 20.06 9.09
C ILE A 88 5.10 21.48 9.55
N PRO A 89 5.82 22.05 10.52
CA PRO A 89 5.56 23.41 10.98
C PRO A 89 5.65 24.43 9.84
N ASN A 90 4.72 25.39 9.82
CA ASN A 90 4.64 26.46 8.84
C ASN A 90 4.42 26.02 7.37
N ASP A 91 4.08 24.76 7.13
CA ASP A 91 3.66 24.27 5.83
C ASP A 91 2.15 24.51 5.65
N PRO A 92 1.66 24.99 4.49
CA PRO A 92 0.22 25.26 4.29
C PRO A 92 -0.68 24.03 4.43
N ILE A 93 -0.16 22.85 4.15
CA ILE A 93 -0.87 21.57 4.32
C ILE A 93 -0.77 21.08 5.77
N GLY A 94 0.38 21.33 6.40
CA GLY A 94 0.65 21.05 7.79
C GLY A 94 0.92 19.58 8.10
N THR A 95 0.06 18.66 7.67
CA THR A 95 0.13 17.23 8.01
C THR A 95 0.13 16.35 6.75
N TYR A 96 1.11 15.45 6.66
CA TYR A 96 1.28 14.53 5.55
C TYR A 96 1.22 13.08 6.00
N LYS A 97 0.50 12.26 5.27
CA LYS A 97 0.54 10.81 5.46
C LYS A 97 1.85 10.23 4.91
N ILE A 98 2.56 9.50 5.74
CA ILE A 98 3.81 8.81 5.39
C ILE A 98 3.70 7.29 5.43
N SER A 99 2.66 6.76 6.05
CA SER A 99 2.37 5.34 6.16
C SER A 99 0.89 5.09 6.09
N GLY A 100 0.48 4.05 5.38
CA GLY A 100 -0.83 3.44 5.51
C GLY A 100 -0.71 2.07 6.12
N SER A 101 -1.72 1.62 6.85
CA SER A 101 -1.75 0.28 7.41
C SER A 101 -3.05 -0.45 7.10
N ALA A 102 -2.97 -1.78 7.12
CA ALA A 102 -4.12 -2.66 7.05
C ALA A 102 -3.88 -3.90 7.89
N TYR A 103 -4.93 -4.65 8.12
CA TYR A 103 -4.85 -5.86 8.94
C TYR A 103 -5.74 -6.97 8.38
N LYS A 104 -5.42 -8.20 8.75
CA LYS A 104 -6.24 -9.37 8.50
C LYS A 104 -6.36 -10.16 9.79
N LEU A 105 -7.59 -10.30 10.25
CA LEU A 105 -7.90 -11.03 11.47
C LEU A 105 -8.45 -12.41 11.12
N THR A 106 -7.89 -13.44 11.73
CA THR A 106 -8.37 -14.80 11.67
C THR A 106 -8.55 -15.35 13.09
N ARG A 107 -9.12 -16.53 13.23
CA ARG A 107 -9.26 -17.17 14.55
C ARG A 107 -7.92 -17.49 15.23
N LEU A 108 -6.87 -17.75 14.43
CA LEU A 108 -5.58 -18.25 14.94
C LEU A 108 -4.48 -17.17 14.94
N ARG A 109 -4.55 -16.22 14.03
CA ARG A 109 -3.51 -15.21 13.82
C ARG A 109 -4.12 -13.89 13.39
N SER A 110 -3.49 -12.83 13.80
CA SER A 110 -3.73 -11.47 13.33
C SER A 110 -2.51 -10.97 12.60
N LEU A 111 -2.71 -10.44 11.42
CA LEU A 111 -1.69 -9.78 10.62
C LEU A 111 -1.94 -8.27 10.69
N HIS A 112 -0.94 -7.51 11.10
CA HIS A 112 -0.86 -6.06 10.90
C HIS A 112 0.30 -5.77 9.95
N HIS A 113 0.03 -5.06 8.88
CA HIS A 113 1.08 -4.61 7.99
C HIS A 113 0.89 -3.14 7.63
N GLY A 114 1.97 -2.49 7.34
CA GLY A 114 2.00 -1.09 6.95
C GLY A 114 3.10 -0.81 5.96
N THR A 115 3.05 0.40 5.44
CA THR A 115 4.01 0.97 4.50
C THR A 115 4.74 2.10 5.20
N CYS A 116 5.92 2.47 4.75
CA CYS A 116 6.56 3.72 5.12
C CYS A 116 7.22 4.34 3.89
N LEU A 117 6.78 5.54 3.54
CA LEU A 117 7.22 6.28 2.35
C LEU A 117 8.49 7.08 2.71
N LEU A 118 9.65 6.51 2.42
CA LEU A 118 10.93 7.04 2.86
C LEU A 118 11.54 8.04 1.89
N HIS A 119 11.77 7.64 0.62
CA HIS A 119 12.43 8.49 -0.38
C HIS A 119 12.01 8.17 -1.82
N SER A 120 10.71 7.91 -2.06
CA SER A 120 10.18 7.66 -3.40
C SER A 120 10.51 8.79 -4.38
N PRO A 121 11.15 8.52 -5.52
CA PRO A 121 11.33 9.50 -6.59
C PRO A 121 10.05 9.76 -7.38
N ASN A 122 9.06 8.87 -7.26
CA ASN A 122 7.84 8.87 -8.05
C ASN A 122 6.62 9.50 -7.35
N LEU A 123 6.84 10.28 -6.30
CA LEU A 123 5.78 10.84 -5.46
C LEU A 123 4.67 11.54 -6.27
N LYS A 124 5.04 12.24 -7.34
CA LYS A 124 4.12 12.96 -8.23
C LYS A 124 3.22 12.03 -9.05
N ASN A 125 3.65 10.80 -9.27
CA ASN A 125 2.96 9.82 -10.11
C ASN A 125 1.94 8.96 -9.36
N ILE A 126 2.05 8.89 -8.04
CA ILE A 126 1.22 8.02 -7.17
C ILE A 126 -0.27 8.24 -7.43
N SER A 127 -0.72 9.49 -7.40
CA SER A 127 -2.15 9.77 -7.55
C SER A 127 -2.68 9.44 -8.95
N GLY A 128 -1.85 9.55 -9.97
CA GLY A 128 -2.22 9.20 -11.35
C GLY A 128 -2.42 7.70 -11.55
N MET A 129 -1.63 6.87 -10.87
CA MET A 129 -1.77 5.41 -10.94
C MET A 129 -2.97 4.88 -10.13
N LEU A 130 -3.33 5.55 -9.04
CA LEU A 130 -4.37 5.12 -8.12
C LEU A 130 -5.74 5.73 -8.40
N ARG A 131 -5.96 6.33 -9.57
CA ARG A 131 -7.24 6.93 -9.95
C ARG A 131 -7.73 6.36 -11.26
N SER A 132 -8.70 5.45 -11.18
CA SER A 132 -9.35 4.92 -12.37
C SER A 132 -10.34 5.96 -12.93
N PRO A 133 -10.33 6.24 -14.24
CA PRO A 133 -11.37 7.03 -14.88
C PRO A 133 -12.76 6.37 -14.80
N ALA A 134 -12.81 5.05 -14.56
CA ALA A 134 -14.07 4.31 -14.37
C ALA A 134 -14.66 4.48 -12.95
N GLU A 135 -13.95 5.10 -12.00
CA GLU A 135 -14.39 5.25 -10.60
C GLU A 135 -15.82 5.85 -10.49
N PRO A 136 -16.22 6.88 -11.24
CA PRO A 136 -17.57 7.45 -11.16
C PRO A 136 -18.70 6.49 -11.56
N TYR A 137 -18.38 5.43 -12.27
CA TYR A 137 -19.33 4.45 -12.83
C TYR A 137 -19.41 3.16 -12.04
N ILE A 138 -18.62 3.06 -10.97
CA ILE A 138 -18.48 1.83 -10.18
C ILE A 138 -18.89 2.09 -8.73
N LYS A 139 -19.83 1.27 -8.23
CA LYS A 139 -20.07 1.13 -6.78
C LYS A 139 -19.51 -0.20 -6.30
N THR A 140 -18.61 -0.15 -5.36
CA THR A 140 -17.96 -1.35 -4.80
C THR A 140 -18.30 -1.52 -3.31
N ARG A 141 -18.21 -2.76 -2.81
CA ARG A 141 -18.23 -3.08 -1.38
C ARG A 141 -16.82 -3.12 -0.79
N GLY A 142 -15.81 -2.81 -1.57
CA GLY A 142 -14.42 -2.72 -1.11
C GLY A 142 -14.20 -1.55 -0.15
N VAL A 143 -13.04 -1.56 0.51
CA VAL A 143 -12.57 -0.43 1.32
C VAL A 143 -11.88 0.56 0.40
N ASP A 144 -12.38 1.79 0.36
CA ASP A 144 -11.78 2.85 -0.43
C ASP A 144 -10.52 3.41 0.24
N SER A 145 -9.54 3.76 -0.58
CA SER A 145 -8.37 4.51 -0.12
C SER A 145 -8.75 5.96 0.14
N VAL A 146 -8.58 6.41 1.37
CA VAL A 146 -8.84 7.82 1.68
C VAL A 146 -7.67 8.67 1.19
N ARG A 147 -8.02 9.69 0.42
CA ARG A 147 -7.07 10.67 -0.13
C ARG A 147 -6.43 11.46 1.00
N SER A 148 -5.13 11.51 0.98
CA SER A 148 -4.33 12.30 1.92
C SER A 148 -3.12 12.86 1.19
N PRO A 149 -2.67 14.05 1.52
CA PRO A 149 -1.36 14.52 1.05
C PRO A 149 -0.29 13.58 1.58
N VAL A 150 0.67 13.23 0.72
CA VAL A 150 1.76 12.30 1.04
C VAL A 150 3.11 13.01 0.90
N ARG A 151 4.10 12.56 1.66
CA ARG A 151 5.45 13.12 1.64
C ARG A 151 6.47 12.05 1.97
N ASN A 152 7.67 12.16 1.38
CA ASN A 152 8.82 11.37 1.79
C ASN A 152 9.30 11.79 3.19
N VAL A 153 9.66 10.79 4.00
CA VAL A 153 10.28 11.02 5.32
C VAL A 153 11.71 11.56 5.18
N GLY A 154 12.41 11.16 4.12
CA GLY A 154 13.82 11.52 3.88
C GLY A 154 14.76 10.73 4.79
N ILE A 155 14.62 9.41 4.81
CA ILE A 155 15.46 8.44 5.52
C ILE A 155 15.78 7.29 4.57
N GLU A 156 16.99 6.77 4.64
CA GLU A 156 17.43 5.60 3.89
C GLU A 156 16.76 4.30 4.41
N ASN A 157 16.42 3.38 3.50
CA ASN A 157 15.75 2.13 3.84
C ASN A 157 16.49 1.35 4.92
N ALA A 158 17.79 1.14 4.76
CA ALA A 158 18.59 0.37 5.70
C ALA A 158 18.59 0.95 7.13
N ALA A 159 18.63 2.29 7.25
CA ALA A 159 18.57 2.95 8.55
C ALA A 159 17.18 2.76 9.20
N PHE A 160 16.12 2.87 8.40
CA PHE A 160 14.76 2.64 8.86
C PHE A 160 14.55 1.18 9.32
N GLU A 161 14.98 0.22 8.51
CA GLU A 161 14.88 -1.21 8.81
C GLU A 161 15.60 -1.56 10.12
N ALA A 162 16.82 -1.06 10.30
CA ALA A 162 17.59 -1.27 11.53
C ALA A 162 16.85 -0.71 12.77
N ALA A 163 16.35 0.52 12.69
CA ALA A 163 15.61 1.13 13.78
C ALA A 163 14.30 0.41 14.12
N VAL A 164 13.59 -0.10 13.10
CA VAL A 164 12.36 -0.90 13.30
C VAL A 164 12.70 -2.23 13.99
N LEU A 165 13.77 -2.90 13.61
CA LEU A 165 14.22 -4.14 14.25
C LEU A 165 14.63 -3.92 15.71
N GLU A 166 15.30 -2.80 16.03
CA GLU A 166 15.61 -2.42 17.41
C GLU A 166 14.36 -2.19 18.25
N GLU A 167 13.40 -1.43 17.73
CA GLU A 167 12.13 -1.20 18.43
C GLU A 167 11.32 -2.49 18.60
N PHE A 168 11.36 -3.38 17.62
CA PHE A 168 10.74 -4.69 17.73
C PHE A 168 11.41 -5.53 18.83
N ALA A 169 12.75 -5.54 18.90
CA ALA A 169 13.49 -6.23 19.94
C ALA A 169 13.20 -5.66 21.34
N ARG A 170 13.03 -4.34 21.48
CA ARG A 170 12.61 -3.72 22.75
C ARG A 170 11.22 -4.17 23.20
N MET A 171 10.33 -4.46 22.26
CA MET A 171 8.94 -4.88 22.57
C MET A 171 8.80 -6.37 22.86
N TYR A 172 9.59 -7.21 22.20
CA TYR A 172 9.39 -8.66 22.15
C TYR A 172 10.63 -9.48 22.52
N GLY A 173 11.73 -8.84 22.79
CA GLY A 173 13.03 -9.50 22.96
C GLY A 173 13.74 -9.74 21.62
N GLU A 174 14.97 -10.21 21.69
CA GLU A 174 15.75 -10.52 20.49
C GLU A 174 15.10 -11.62 19.64
N ALA A 175 15.19 -11.46 18.33
CA ALA A 175 14.68 -12.45 17.40
C ALA A 175 15.45 -13.77 17.51
N GLN A 176 14.73 -14.87 17.72
CA GLN A 176 15.32 -16.22 17.79
C GLN A 176 15.84 -16.69 16.43
N VAL A 177 15.21 -16.24 15.36
CA VAL A 177 15.56 -16.58 13.98
C VAL A 177 15.52 -15.29 13.15
N ARG A 178 16.57 -15.09 12.36
CA ARG A 178 16.62 -14.05 11.33
C ARG A 178 16.94 -14.73 10.01
N GLU A 179 16.04 -14.60 9.04
CA GLU A 179 16.19 -15.20 7.71
C GLU A 179 15.88 -14.15 6.64
N GLU A 180 16.67 -14.17 5.59
CA GLU A 180 16.39 -13.44 4.37
C GLU A 180 15.56 -14.33 3.43
N VAL A 181 14.42 -13.83 2.98
CA VAL A 181 13.54 -14.56 2.07
C VAL A 181 14.16 -14.56 0.67
N SER A 182 14.34 -15.75 0.10
CA SER A 182 14.90 -15.94 -1.24
C SER A 182 14.11 -17.00 -2.01
N ASP A 183 14.44 -17.19 -3.28
CA ASP A 183 13.81 -18.21 -4.15
C ASP A 183 13.97 -19.65 -3.60
N LYS A 184 14.93 -19.91 -2.73
CA LYS A 184 15.05 -21.19 -2.01
C LYS A 184 13.82 -21.55 -1.19
N MET A 185 13.06 -20.54 -0.73
CA MET A 185 11.81 -20.79 -0.03
C MET A 185 10.72 -21.41 -0.91
N LEU A 186 10.87 -21.35 -2.23
CA LEU A 186 9.97 -22.03 -3.19
C LEU A 186 10.12 -23.56 -3.18
N GLU A 187 11.15 -24.10 -2.55
CA GLU A 187 11.28 -25.54 -2.30
C GLU A 187 10.23 -26.05 -1.29
N LEU A 188 9.65 -25.15 -0.51
CA LEU A 188 8.56 -25.46 0.42
C LEU A 188 7.21 -25.46 -0.32
N ASP A 189 6.54 -26.60 -0.42
CA ASP A 189 5.28 -26.79 -1.18
C ASP A 189 4.22 -25.72 -0.88
N ALA A 190 4.06 -25.36 0.40
CA ALA A 190 3.07 -24.37 0.81
C ALA A 190 3.39 -22.97 0.25
N ILE A 191 4.67 -22.61 0.17
CA ILE A 191 5.13 -21.33 -0.38
C ILE A 191 5.03 -21.35 -1.90
N SER A 192 5.54 -22.40 -2.56
CA SER A 192 5.49 -22.59 -4.00
C SER A 192 4.06 -22.52 -4.55
N LYS A 193 3.13 -23.24 -3.90
CA LYS A 193 1.70 -23.21 -4.25
C LYS A 193 1.12 -21.79 -4.12
N GLY A 194 1.44 -21.11 -3.02
CA GLY A 194 0.99 -19.74 -2.78
C GLY A 194 1.56 -18.74 -3.78
N TYR A 195 2.82 -18.89 -4.14
CA TYR A 195 3.48 -18.08 -5.14
C TYR A 195 2.84 -18.24 -6.53
N SER A 196 2.60 -19.47 -6.96
CA SER A 196 1.94 -19.79 -8.23
C SER A 196 0.51 -19.23 -8.30
N GLU A 197 -0.25 -19.34 -7.18
CA GLU A 197 -1.60 -18.77 -7.09
C GLU A 197 -1.56 -17.24 -7.27
N LEU A 198 -0.65 -16.54 -6.56
CA LEU A 198 -0.57 -15.07 -6.61
C LEU A 198 -0.19 -14.53 -7.98
N GLN A 199 0.47 -15.32 -8.82
CA GLN A 199 0.81 -14.96 -10.19
C GLN A 199 -0.31 -15.26 -11.19
N SER A 200 -1.32 -16.03 -10.81
CA SER A 200 -2.40 -16.41 -11.72
C SER A 200 -3.28 -15.21 -12.09
N ARG A 201 -3.80 -15.21 -13.33
CA ARG A 201 -4.76 -14.20 -13.78
C ARG A 201 -6.03 -14.21 -12.92
N ASP A 202 -6.50 -15.38 -12.52
CA ASP A 202 -7.68 -15.54 -11.68
C ASP A 202 -7.50 -14.87 -10.33
N TRP A 203 -6.30 -14.95 -9.73
CA TRP A 203 -6.00 -14.22 -8.51
C TRP A 203 -5.91 -12.72 -8.75
N ILE A 204 -5.13 -12.28 -9.72
CA ILE A 204 -4.85 -10.85 -9.97
C ILE A 204 -6.14 -10.10 -10.31
N TYR A 205 -6.98 -10.66 -11.17
CA TYR A 205 -8.17 -9.98 -11.70
C TYR A 205 -9.48 -10.52 -11.15
N GLY A 206 -9.59 -11.82 -10.88
CA GLY A 206 -10.82 -12.49 -10.47
C GLY A 206 -11.21 -12.30 -9.01
N GLN A 207 -10.28 -11.91 -8.12
CA GLN A 207 -10.52 -11.72 -6.67
C GLN A 207 -11.00 -10.29 -6.33
N THR A 208 -11.72 -9.65 -7.25
CA THR A 208 -12.27 -8.32 -7.03
C THR A 208 -13.50 -8.41 -6.12
N PRO A 209 -13.66 -7.52 -5.12
CA PRO A 209 -14.90 -7.44 -4.34
C PRO A 209 -16.11 -7.20 -5.25
N LYS A 210 -17.27 -7.67 -4.81
CA LYS A 210 -18.51 -7.45 -5.56
C LYS A 210 -18.71 -5.95 -5.85
N PHE A 211 -18.94 -5.63 -7.10
CA PHE A 211 -19.19 -4.28 -7.55
C PHE A 211 -20.39 -4.23 -8.50
N THR A 212 -20.96 -3.05 -8.69
CA THR A 212 -21.92 -2.74 -9.72
C THR A 212 -21.30 -1.72 -10.65
N PHE A 213 -21.38 -1.97 -11.94
CA PHE A 213 -20.99 -1.03 -12.98
C PHE A 213 -22.24 -0.44 -13.62
N SER A 214 -22.23 0.86 -13.89
CA SER A 214 -23.28 1.58 -14.59
C SER A 214 -22.69 2.35 -15.77
N THR A 215 -23.36 2.38 -16.90
CA THR A 215 -23.00 3.25 -18.03
C THR A 215 -23.30 4.72 -17.75
N TYR A 216 -24.07 5.00 -16.68
CA TYR A 216 -24.33 6.35 -16.19
C TYR A 216 -23.56 6.54 -14.89
N PRO A 217 -22.86 7.68 -14.74
CA PRO A 217 -22.16 7.97 -13.49
C PRO A 217 -23.16 8.12 -12.35
N TYR A 218 -22.78 7.71 -11.16
CA TYR A 218 -23.63 7.87 -9.97
C TYR A 218 -23.76 9.36 -9.63
N ALA A 219 -24.99 9.82 -9.42
CA ALA A 219 -25.35 11.24 -9.27
C ALA A 219 -24.70 11.95 -8.06
N GLU A 220 -24.20 11.17 -7.10
CA GLU A 220 -23.58 11.67 -5.86
C GLU A 220 -22.12 12.11 -6.05
N ASP A 221 -21.53 11.91 -7.22
CA ASP A 221 -20.16 12.30 -7.48
C ASP A 221 -20.12 13.71 -8.10
N PRO A 222 -19.61 14.73 -7.38
CA PRO A 222 -19.57 16.11 -7.88
C PRO A 222 -18.44 16.38 -8.90
N ARG A 223 -17.57 15.40 -9.19
CA ARG A 223 -16.46 15.58 -10.13
C ARG A 223 -16.95 15.67 -11.57
N GLU A 224 -16.24 16.48 -12.37
CA GLU A 224 -16.40 16.43 -13.84
C GLU A 224 -16.17 15.00 -14.33
N ARG A 225 -17.14 14.52 -15.13
CA ARG A 225 -17.23 13.13 -15.52
C ARG A 225 -16.54 12.93 -16.85
N PRO A 226 -15.51 12.07 -16.93
CA PRO A 226 -14.95 11.71 -18.22
C PRO A 226 -16.02 11.04 -19.07
N GLN A 227 -16.14 11.43 -20.34
CA GLN A 227 -16.82 10.61 -21.32
C GLN A 227 -16.04 9.30 -21.44
N LEU A 228 -16.65 8.20 -21.01
CA LEU A 228 -16.10 6.87 -21.23
C LEU A 228 -16.64 6.38 -22.56
N ASP A 229 -15.78 6.38 -23.56
CA ASP A 229 -16.02 5.70 -24.82
C ASP A 229 -15.34 4.33 -24.73
N PHE A 230 -16.10 3.27 -24.49
CA PHE A 230 -15.56 1.91 -24.45
C PHE A 230 -16.50 0.94 -25.19
N ASP A 231 -15.86 0.09 -25.97
CA ASP A 231 -16.52 -1.00 -26.65
C ASP A 231 -16.72 -2.18 -25.69
N VAL A 232 -18.00 -2.47 -25.39
CA VAL A 232 -18.39 -3.54 -24.45
C VAL A 232 -18.10 -4.93 -25.03
N SER A 233 -17.82 -5.06 -26.32
CA SER A 233 -17.56 -6.33 -27.00
C SER A 233 -16.27 -7.04 -26.52
N HIS A 234 -15.38 -6.33 -25.81
CA HIS A 234 -14.12 -6.86 -25.30
C HIS A 234 -14.10 -7.01 -23.76
N ALA A 235 -15.24 -6.87 -23.09
CA ALA A 235 -15.33 -6.92 -21.62
C ALA A 235 -15.76 -8.29 -21.06
N LEU A 236 -15.80 -9.34 -21.87
CA LEU A 236 -16.13 -10.72 -21.47
C LEU A 236 -14.94 -11.64 -21.57
#